data_b9678659ca529316669a917adb175af5
#
_entry.id   b9678659ca529316669a917adb175af5
#
_cell.length_a   1.000
_cell.length_b   1.000
_cell.length_c   1.000
_cell.angle_alpha   90.00
_cell.angle_beta   90.00
_cell.angle_gamma   90.00
#
_symmetry.space_group_name_H-M   'P 1'
#
loop_
_entity.id
_entity.type
_entity.pdbx_description
1 polymer ?
#
loop_
_entity_poly.entity_id
_entity_poly.type
_entity_poly.pdbx_seq_one_letter_code
_entity_poly.pdbx_strand_id
1 'polypeptide(L)'
;MANEYKHGGTGTLIKIAFRNIWRNKRRSVFCFSAVGIAVFFIVVYSSMIEGMINSINDTVQIYELGHVRVVSATFEAESEYLPVQYPVADGTSWRELRALIKDIPGVSHVFPRITTFASLQESTIKHAMLWGINITDEMAANNFNLTNRNDGLVEGRWPAPGSNEVAIGRVFSNKSGLGIGDEIPLRTTSAQFSDRFWIPEVTGIFSFDYIKIDENYIIADFERIQRLLALGEGTQSLIIFADDHRLSASITVAVQNLLGDGNIVTEWSDNYWVALMRMVGPVYTVVFLAFLIVASFLIINTVVMIIHERIKEIGMMGCLGMTRGEIVKVFFFESIFMAAFGAFAGIIIGGAIAGIFSQHPIRMGDLYGNTFAEMPMSQSIFLAFNFAILVRAWIMGVVVASLFTLIPSLKSAFVEPVEALRR
;
A
#
# COMPACT_ATOMS: atom_id res chain seq x y z
N MET A 1 52.62 -31.07 -33.71
CA MET A 1 51.29 -31.65 -33.47
C MET A 1 50.84 -31.20 -32.11
N ALA A 2 50.25 -30.03 -32.00
CA ALA A 2 49.66 -29.51 -30.76
C ALA A 2 48.23 -30.03 -30.69
N ASN A 3 48.04 -30.97 -29.79
CA ASN A 3 46.78 -31.65 -29.55
C ASN A 3 45.79 -30.65 -28.92
N GLU A 4 44.71 -30.34 -29.61
CA GLU A 4 43.54 -29.61 -29.09
C GLU A 4 42.95 -30.38 -27.91
N TYR A 5 43.42 -30.06 -26.69
CA TYR A 5 42.67 -30.42 -25.51
C TYR A 5 41.37 -29.59 -25.52
N LYS A 6 40.27 -30.22 -25.93
CA LYS A 6 38.92 -29.70 -25.74
C LYS A 6 38.74 -29.40 -24.25
N HIS A 7 38.93 -28.14 -23.86
CA HIS A 7 38.51 -27.67 -22.58
C HIS A 7 37.05 -28.05 -22.35
N GLY A 8 36.73 -28.59 -21.20
CA GLY A 8 35.38 -29.02 -20.88
C GLY A 8 34.39 -27.89 -21.11
N GLY A 9 33.49 -28.07 -22.09
CA GLY A 9 32.52 -27.04 -22.46
C GLY A 9 31.75 -26.57 -21.22
N THR A 10 31.29 -25.31 -21.20
CA THR A 10 30.57 -24.68 -20.09
C THR A 10 29.45 -25.57 -19.50
N GLY A 11 28.80 -26.37 -20.34
CA GLY A 11 27.80 -27.38 -19.96
C GLY A 11 28.32 -28.47 -19.03
N THR A 12 29.60 -28.89 -19.18
CA THR A 12 30.23 -29.88 -18.31
C THR A 12 30.49 -29.28 -16.89
N LEU A 13 30.93 -28.01 -16.84
CA LEU A 13 31.16 -27.29 -15.59
C LEU A 13 29.84 -27.09 -14.80
N ILE A 14 28.76 -26.74 -15.51
CA ILE A 14 27.41 -26.61 -14.91
C ILE A 14 26.95 -27.96 -14.31
N LYS A 15 27.14 -29.06 -15.04
CA LYS A 15 26.77 -30.41 -14.58
C LYS A 15 27.58 -30.83 -13.34
N ILE A 16 28.85 -30.49 -13.29
CA ILE A 16 29.73 -30.74 -12.14
C ILE A 16 29.24 -29.90 -10.94
N ALA A 17 28.95 -28.60 -11.12
CA ALA A 17 28.44 -27.71 -10.08
C ALA A 17 27.12 -28.23 -9.48
N PHE A 18 26.17 -28.62 -10.33
CA PHE A 18 24.89 -29.17 -9.89
C PHE A 18 25.05 -30.47 -9.07
N ARG A 19 25.93 -31.38 -9.52
CA ARG A 19 26.18 -32.66 -8.82
C ARG A 19 26.86 -32.45 -7.46
N ASN A 20 27.69 -31.43 -7.33
CA ASN A 20 28.36 -31.09 -6.07
C ASN A 20 27.38 -30.71 -4.96
N ILE A 21 26.26 -30.04 -5.28
CA ILE A 21 25.23 -29.64 -4.32
C ILE A 21 24.65 -30.89 -3.60
N TRP A 22 24.32 -31.93 -4.36
CA TRP A 22 23.71 -33.15 -3.79
C TRP A 22 24.69 -34.01 -3.03
N ARG A 23 26.00 -33.91 -3.31
CA ARG A 23 27.04 -34.67 -2.61
C ARG A 23 27.23 -34.20 -1.17
N ASN A 24 27.01 -32.90 -0.86
CA ASN A 24 27.24 -32.28 0.44
C ASN A 24 25.96 -31.66 1.03
N LYS A 25 24.93 -32.46 1.27
CA LYS A 25 23.59 -32.05 1.66
C LYS A 25 23.52 -31.10 2.86
N ARG A 26 24.21 -31.39 3.97
CA ARG A 26 24.18 -30.60 5.21
C ARG A 26 24.56 -29.14 4.95
N ARG A 27 25.58 -28.94 4.18
CA ARG A 27 26.17 -27.66 3.84
C ARG A 27 25.30 -26.85 2.86
N SER A 28 24.83 -27.55 1.79
CA SER A 28 23.91 -26.93 0.85
C SER A 28 22.65 -26.43 1.57
N VAL A 29 22.14 -27.17 2.56
CA VAL A 29 20.98 -26.74 3.37
C VAL A 29 21.29 -25.47 4.14
N PHE A 30 22.48 -25.29 4.75
CA PHE A 30 22.82 -24.03 5.43
C PHE A 30 22.82 -22.83 4.48
N CYS A 31 23.40 -22.98 3.28
CA CYS A 31 23.39 -21.93 2.27
C CYS A 31 21.97 -21.63 1.77
N PHE A 32 21.19 -22.67 1.48
CA PHE A 32 19.78 -22.52 1.09
C PHE A 32 18.97 -21.78 2.15
N SER A 33 19.15 -22.17 3.42
CA SER A 33 18.43 -21.55 4.53
C SER A 33 18.79 -20.07 4.68
N ALA A 34 20.07 -19.71 4.56
CA ALA A 34 20.48 -18.31 4.68
C ALA A 34 19.85 -17.42 3.58
N VAL A 35 19.93 -17.87 2.32
CA VAL A 35 19.28 -17.15 1.20
C VAL A 35 17.77 -17.18 1.32
N GLY A 36 17.21 -18.36 1.68
CA GLY A 36 15.77 -18.55 1.82
C GLY A 36 15.16 -17.63 2.88
N ILE A 37 15.80 -17.54 4.05
CA ILE A 37 15.37 -16.64 5.13
C ILE A 37 15.45 -15.18 4.69
N ALA A 38 16.52 -14.78 4.03
CA ALA A 38 16.64 -13.41 3.52
C ALA A 38 15.52 -13.08 2.54
N VAL A 39 15.29 -13.95 1.53
CA VAL A 39 14.23 -13.74 0.52
C VAL A 39 12.83 -13.81 1.15
N PHE A 40 12.63 -14.68 2.13
CA PHE A 40 11.39 -14.73 2.91
C PHE A 40 11.06 -13.39 3.56
N PHE A 41 12.00 -12.82 4.33
CA PHE A 41 11.80 -11.49 4.93
C PHE A 41 11.57 -10.40 3.90
N ILE A 42 12.26 -10.47 2.78
CA ILE A 42 12.09 -9.56 1.65
C ILE A 42 10.65 -9.61 1.11
N VAL A 43 10.12 -10.80 0.86
CA VAL A 43 8.76 -10.97 0.34
C VAL A 43 7.74 -10.43 1.34
N VAL A 44 7.83 -10.84 2.62
CA VAL A 44 6.88 -10.42 3.65
C VAL A 44 6.92 -8.90 3.84
N TYR A 45 8.12 -8.32 3.95
CA TYR A 45 8.29 -6.88 4.12
C TYR A 45 7.77 -6.08 2.93
N SER A 46 8.14 -6.49 1.69
CA SER A 46 7.65 -5.82 0.48
C SER A 46 6.13 -5.91 0.34
N SER A 47 5.54 -7.08 0.66
CA SER A 47 4.09 -7.28 0.66
C SER A 47 3.37 -6.40 1.70
N MET A 48 3.97 -6.22 2.87
CA MET A 48 3.43 -5.35 3.91
C MET A 48 3.45 -3.87 3.49
N ILE A 49 4.57 -3.41 2.96
CA ILE A 49 4.71 -2.02 2.50
C ILE A 49 3.77 -1.72 1.32
N GLU A 50 3.70 -2.61 0.33
CA GLU A 50 2.79 -2.43 -0.81
C GLU A 50 1.32 -2.46 -0.33
N GLY A 51 0.99 -3.30 0.66
CA GLY A 51 -0.32 -3.32 1.30
C GLY A 51 -0.66 -2.01 2.02
N MET A 52 0.29 -1.42 2.75
CA MET A 52 0.11 -0.10 3.38
C MET A 52 -0.11 1.01 2.35
N ILE A 53 0.69 1.04 1.29
CA ILE A 53 0.57 2.03 0.21
C ILE A 53 -0.81 1.91 -0.46
N ASN A 54 -1.24 0.69 -0.76
CA ASN A 54 -2.57 0.46 -1.34
C ASN A 54 -3.68 0.93 -0.38
N SER A 55 -3.57 0.60 0.91
CA SER A 55 -4.54 1.04 1.91
C SER A 55 -4.67 2.57 1.98
N ILE A 56 -3.55 3.31 1.92
CA ILE A 56 -3.57 4.77 1.90
C ILE A 56 -4.21 5.29 0.60
N ASN A 57 -3.80 4.74 -0.55
CA ASN A 57 -4.35 5.14 -1.84
C ASN A 57 -5.86 4.92 -1.89
N ASP A 58 -6.32 3.74 -1.48
CA ASP A 58 -7.73 3.38 -1.48
C ASP A 58 -8.52 4.28 -0.50
N THR A 59 -7.99 4.53 0.71
CA THR A 59 -8.63 5.40 1.70
C THR A 59 -8.79 6.82 1.17
N VAL A 60 -7.74 7.40 0.56
CA VAL A 60 -7.78 8.74 -0.03
C VAL A 60 -8.78 8.80 -1.19
N GLN A 61 -8.76 7.80 -2.07
CA GLN A 61 -9.65 7.75 -3.23
C GLN A 61 -11.12 7.60 -2.84
N ILE A 62 -11.45 6.81 -1.82
CA ILE A 62 -12.85 6.55 -1.50
C ILE A 62 -13.43 7.61 -0.57
N TYR A 63 -12.70 7.95 0.48
CA TYR A 63 -13.28 8.78 1.54
C TYR A 63 -12.93 10.27 1.42
N GLU A 64 -11.78 10.63 0.86
CA GLU A 64 -11.33 12.03 0.86
C GLU A 64 -11.55 12.73 -0.49
N LEU A 65 -10.90 12.27 -1.56
CA LEU A 65 -10.77 13.02 -2.81
C LEU A 65 -11.50 12.41 -4.02
N GLY A 66 -11.92 11.15 -3.96
CA GLY A 66 -12.24 10.43 -5.20
C GLY A 66 -10.99 10.23 -6.05
N HIS A 67 -11.17 9.99 -7.33
CA HIS A 67 -10.06 10.07 -8.28
C HIS A 67 -9.71 11.52 -8.62
N VAL A 68 -10.71 12.40 -8.60
CA VAL A 68 -10.55 13.85 -8.81
C VAL A 68 -11.55 14.58 -7.90
N ARG A 69 -11.10 15.62 -7.22
CA ARG A 69 -11.93 16.49 -6.39
C ARG A 69 -12.00 17.88 -7.00
N VAL A 70 -13.19 18.46 -7.00
CA VAL A 70 -13.42 19.85 -7.38
C VAL A 70 -13.93 20.63 -6.18
N VAL A 71 -13.31 21.75 -5.92
CA VAL A 71 -13.73 22.74 -4.90
C VAL A 71 -13.57 24.16 -5.45
N SER A 72 -14.20 25.14 -4.80
CA SER A 72 -13.94 26.54 -5.09
C SER A 72 -12.52 26.92 -4.69
N ALA A 73 -11.86 27.80 -5.44
CA ALA A 73 -10.52 28.28 -5.11
C ALA A 73 -10.48 28.99 -3.75
N THR A 74 -11.55 29.70 -3.38
CA THR A 74 -11.69 30.36 -2.08
C THR A 74 -11.86 29.33 -0.96
N PHE A 75 -12.62 28.25 -1.21
CA PHE A 75 -12.72 27.13 -0.27
C PHE A 75 -11.35 26.49 0.01
N GLU A 76 -10.57 26.22 -1.03
CA GLU A 76 -9.26 25.57 -0.85
C GLU A 76 -8.29 26.45 -0.05
N ALA A 77 -8.33 27.76 -0.23
CA ALA A 77 -7.52 28.71 0.54
C ALA A 77 -7.85 28.71 2.05
N GLU A 78 -9.09 28.40 2.41
CA GLU A 78 -9.61 28.38 3.78
C GLU A 78 -10.01 26.95 4.23
N SER A 79 -9.53 25.92 3.55
CA SER A 79 -9.97 24.52 3.72
C SER A 79 -9.82 23.98 5.17
N GLU A 80 -8.91 24.55 5.94
CA GLU A 80 -8.72 24.21 7.37
C GLU A 80 -9.99 24.47 8.20
N TYR A 81 -10.80 25.47 7.82
CA TYR A 81 -12.04 25.85 8.53
C TYR A 81 -13.29 25.21 7.93
N LEU A 82 -13.17 24.42 6.87
CA LEU A 82 -14.27 23.79 6.14
C LEU A 82 -15.44 24.77 5.83
N PRO A 83 -15.16 25.91 5.21
CA PRO A 83 -16.17 26.92 4.97
C PRO A 83 -17.26 26.41 4.02
N VAL A 84 -18.53 26.61 4.36
CA VAL A 84 -19.65 26.16 3.52
C VAL A 84 -20.19 27.23 2.58
N GLN A 85 -19.74 28.46 2.73
CA GLN A 85 -20.19 29.62 1.97
C GLN A 85 -19.60 29.73 0.55
N TYR A 86 -18.65 28.89 0.20
CA TYR A 86 -17.97 28.91 -1.10
C TYR A 86 -18.28 27.64 -1.90
N PRO A 87 -19.45 27.58 -2.57
CA PRO A 87 -19.81 26.43 -3.38
C PRO A 87 -18.95 26.31 -4.64
N VAL A 88 -18.89 25.12 -5.18
CA VAL A 88 -18.28 24.86 -6.51
C VAL A 88 -19.07 25.61 -7.55
N ALA A 89 -18.38 26.35 -8.46
CA ALA A 89 -18.97 27.11 -9.57
C ALA A 89 -20.21 27.90 -9.14
N ASP A 90 -20.00 28.90 -8.26
CA ASP A 90 -21.06 29.68 -7.64
C ASP A 90 -22.13 30.12 -8.65
N GLY A 91 -23.41 29.97 -8.27
CA GLY A 91 -24.56 30.22 -9.10
C GLY A 91 -24.98 29.09 -10.04
N THR A 92 -24.25 27.98 -10.11
CA THR A 92 -24.59 26.80 -10.91
C THR A 92 -25.06 25.66 -10.04
N SER A 93 -26.14 24.95 -10.44
CA SER A 93 -26.61 23.78 -9.70
C SER A 93 -25.61 22.63 -9.78
N TRP A 94 -25.38 21.97 -8.66
CA TRP A 94 -24.52 20.78 -8.64
C TRP A 94 -25.01 19.66 -9.57
N ARG A 95 -26.34 19.59 -9.83
CA ARG A 95 -26.91 18.63 -10.77
C ARG A 95 -26.54 18.93 -12.21
N GLU A 96 -26.50 20.20 -12.57
CA GLU A 96 -26.04 20.65 -13.88
C GLU A 96 -24.54 20.39 -14.06
N LEU A 97 -23.72 20.73 -13.04
CA LEU A 97 -22.29 20.43 -13.04
C LEU A 97 -22.03 18.93 -13.15
N ARG A 98 -22.79 18.11 -12.40
CA ARG A 98 -22.71 16.64 -12.48
C ARG A 98 -22.96 16.15 -13.91
N ALA A 99 -23.98 16.68 -14.58
CA ALA A 99 -24.31 16.29 -15.96
C ALA A 99 -23.17 16.65 -16.93
N LEU A 100 -22.67 17.88 -16.85
CA LEU A 100 -21.56 18.34 -17.71
C LEU A 100 -20.27 17.54 -17.49
N ILE A 101 -19.92 17.24 -16.23
CA ILE A 101 -18.70 16.49 -15.91
C ILE A 101 -18.84 15.02 -16.31
N LYS A 102 -20.03 14.44 -16.19
CA LYS A 102 -20.28 13.05 -16.55
C LYS A 102 -20.15 12.78 -18.05
N ASP A 103 -20.32 13.79 -18.89
CA ASP A 103 -20.11 13.68 -20.33
C ASP A 103 -18.61 13.65 -20.74
N ILE A 104 -17.70 13.88 -19.79
CA ILE A 104 -16.26 13.77 -20.04
C ILE A 104 -15.88 12.29 -20.18
N PRO A 105 -15.18 11.88 -21.26
CA PRO A 105 -14.78 10.50 -21.47
C PRO A 105 -13.94 9.94 -20.31
N GLY A 106 -14.30 8.76 -19.79
CA GLY A 106 -13.61 8.10 -18.71
C GLY A 106 -14.14 8.46 -17.30
N VAL A 107 -15.15 9.34 -17.20
CA VAL A 107 -15.83 9.63 -15.93
C VAL A 107 -16.92 8.59 -15.68
N SER A 108 -16.79 7.86 -14.59
CA SER A 108 -17.75 6.84 -14.14
C SER A 108 -18.87 7.45 -13.30
N HIS A 109 -18.52 8.14 -12.23
CA HIS A 109 -19.47 8.72 -11.29
C HIS A 109 -19.03 10.11 -10.82
N VAL A 110 -20.02 10.95 -10.48
CA VAL A 110 -19.81 12.27 -9.87
C VAL A 110 -20.75 12.43 -8.70
N PHE A 111 -20.22 12.68 -7.51
CA PHE A 111 -20.97 12.81 -6.27
C PHE A 111 -20.75 14.17 -5.63
N PRO A 112 -21.82 14.85 -5.19
CA PRO A 112 -21.69 16.03 -4.35
C PRO A 112 -21.41 15.62 -2.92
N ARG A 113 -20.49 16.33 -2.24
CA ARG A 113 -20.24 16.15 -0.81
C ARG A 113 -20.18 17.49 -0.09
N ILE A 114 -20.59 17.47 1.18
CA ILE A 114 -20.50 18.61 2.09
C ILE A 114 -19.85 18.09 3.37
N THR A 115 -18.81 18.77 3.85
CA THR A 115 -18.19 18.47 5.13
C THR A 115 -18.09 19.76 5.94
N THR A 116 -18.61 19.75 7.15
CA THR A 116 -18.57 20.93 8.03
C THR A 116 -18.39 20.52 9.48
N PHE A 117 -17.99 21.45 10.33
CA PHE A 117 -17.92 21.24 11.77
C PHE A 117 -19.32 21.31 12.40
N ALA A 118 -19.55 20.42 13.34
CA ALA A 118 -20.69 20.48 14.24
C ALA A 118 -20.21 20.40 15.69
N SER A 119 -20.79 21.21 16.56
CA SER A 119 -20.57 21.11 18.01
C SER A 119 -21.73 20.36 18.64
N LEU A 120 -21.40 19.45 19.57
CA LEU A 120 -22.38 18.67 20.32
C LEU A 120 -22.61 19.32 21.68
N GLN A 121 -23.88 19.40 22.06
CA GLN A 121 -24.26 19.79 23.40
C GLN A 121 -24.49 18.52 24.24
N GLU A 122 -24.09 18.58 25.49
CA GLU A 122 -24.34 17.50 26.50
C GLU A 122 -23.63 16.16 26.19
N SER A 123 -22.56 16.15 25.33
CA SER A 123 -21.78 14.95 25.03
C SER A 123 -20.37 15.05 25.58
N THR A 124 -19.74 13.90 25.79
CA THR A 124 -18.29 13.77 26.08
C THR A 124 -17.46 14.29 24.92
N ILE A 125 -17.93 14.08 23.69
CA ILE A 125 -17.33 14.60 22.46
C ILE A 125 -17.93 15.97 22.19
N LYS A 126 -17.11 17.02 22.12
CA LYS A 126 -17.56 18.41 21.92
C LYS A 126 -17.71 18.80 20.45
N HIS A 127 -16.94 18.18 19.58
CA HIS A 127 -16.90 18.52 18.15
C HIS A 127 -16.93 17.26 17.30
N ALA A 128 -17.64 17.33 16.20
CA ALA A 128 -17.69 16.29 15.17
C ALA A 128 -17.67 16.92 13.77
N MET A 129 -17.37 16.09 12.79
CA MET A 129 -17.46 16.42 11.37
C MET A 129 -18.82 15.94 10.87
N LEU A 130 -19.65 16.85 10.42
CA LEU A 130 -20.91 16.50 9.76
C LEU A 130 -20.65 16.29 8.27
N TRP A 131 -20.92 15.09 7.79
CA TRP A 131 -20.66 14.68 6.42
C TRP A 131 -21.95 14.40 5.67
N GLY A 132 -22.30 15.30 4.77
CA GLY A 132 -23.47 15.20 3.88
C GLY A 132 -23.08 14.50 2.59
N ILE A 133 -23.60 13.30 2.36
CA ILE A 133 -23.34 12.49 1.17
C ILE A 133 -24.63 11.88 0.63
N ASN A 134 -24.67 11.60 -0.67
CA ASN A 134 -25.76 10.80 -1.23
C ASN A 134 -25.47 9.32 -1.03
N ILE A 135 -25.88 8.82 0.13
CA ILE A 135 -25.60 7.45 0.57
C ILE A 135 -26.06 6.42 -0.46
N THR A 136 -27.25 6.58 -1.01
CA THR A 136 -27.85 5.63 -1.96
C THR A 136 -27.04 5.55 -3.26
N ASP A 137 -26.67 6.70 -3.83
CA ASP A 137 -25.89 6.75 -5.08
C ASP A 137 -24.45 6.27 -4.86
N GLU A 138 -23.82 6.68 -3.76
CA GLU A 138 -22.43 6.30 -3.46
C GLU A 138 -22.31 4.81 -3.12
N MET A 139 -23.28 4.23 -2.42
CA MET A 139 -23.32 2.79 -2.16
C MET A 139 -23.56 1.96 -3.42
N ALA A 140 -24.47 2.42 -4.27
CA ALA A 140 -24.75 1.73 -5.55
C ALA A 140 -23.49 1.69 -6.44
N ALA A 141 -22.59 2.67 -6.30
CA ALA A 141 -21.31 2.72 -6.99
C ALA A 141 -20.19 1.89 -6.31
N ASN A 142 -20.49 1.15 -5.24
CA ASN A 142 -19.49 0.39 -4.42
C ASN A 142 -18.35 1.22 -3.82
N ASN A 143 -18.55 2.52 -3.64
CA ASN A 143 -17.46 3.41 -3.19
C ASN A 143 -17.10 3.31 -1.71
N PHE A 144 -17.92 2.66 -0.88
CA PHE A 144 -17.66 2.52 0.57
C PHE A 144 -17.03 1.18 0.97
N ASN A 145 -16.73 0.31 0.01
CA ASN A 145 -16.39 -1.09 0.31
C ASN A 145 -14.88 -1.35 0.29
N LEU A 146 -14.11 -0.72 1.20
CA LEU A 146 -12.66 -0.96 1.29
C LEU A 146 -12.26 -2.21 2.07
N THR A 147 -12.93 -2.48 3.17
CA THR A 147 -12.41 -3.47 4.13
C THR A 147 -13.41 -4.54 4.48
N ASN A 148 -14.67 -4.33 4.16
CA ASN A 148 -15.70 -5.27 4.58
C ASN A 148 -16.63 -5.62 3.43
N ARG A 149 -16.92 -6.88 3.29
CA ARG A 149 -17.92 -7.46 2.38
C ARG A 149 -19.34 -6.95 2.64
N ASN A 150 -19.52 -6.12 3.65
CA ASN A 150 -20.72 -5.37 3.99
C ASN A 150 -20.44 -3.88 3.71
N ASP A 151 -21.44 -3.13 3.38
CA ASP A 151 -21.49 -1.70 3.04
C ASP A 151 -20.94 -0.73 4.10
N GLY A 152 -20.13 -1.20 5.05
CA GLY A 152 -19.55 -0.42 6.15
C GLY A 152 -20.49 -0.26 7.35
N LEU A 153 -21.75 -0.65 7.25
CA LEU A 153 -22.70 -0.59 8.36
C LEU A 153 -22.45 -1.75 9.34
N VAL A 154 -22.34 -1.41 10.61
CA VAL A 154 -22.13 -2.37 11.71
C VAL A 154 -23.45 -2.75 12.36
N GLU A 155 -24.29 -1.74 12.64
CA GLU A 155 -25.57 -1.90 13.30
C GLU A 155 -26.61 -0.93 12.74
N GLY A 156 -27.89 -1.31 12.73
CA GLY A 156 -28.99 -0.48 12.29
C GLY A 156 -29.12 -0.36 10.78
N ARG A 157 -29.41 0.83 10.28
CA ARG A 157 -29.57 1.15 8.87
C ARG A 157 -28.97 2.52 8.53
N TRP A 158 -28.67 2.73 7.26
CA TRP A 158 -28.28 4.04 6.79
C TRP A 158 -29.45 5.04 6.86
N PRO A 159 -29.13 6.35 7.07
CA PRO A 159 -30.14 7.42 7.01
C PRO A 159 -30.91 7.41 5.69
N ALA A 160 -32.23 7.58 5.76
CA ALA A 160 -33.05 7.67 4.57
C ALA A 160 -32.88 9.03 3.87
N PRO A 161 -33.01 9.11 2.53
CA PRO A 161 -32.90 10.37 1.80
C PRO A 161 -33.84 11.45 2.35
N GLY A 162 -33.30 12.63 2.64
CA GLY A 162 -34.03 13.79 3.16
C GLY A 162 -34.56 13.69 4.58
N SER A 163 -34.30 12.60 5.30
CA SER A 163 -34.79 12.35 6.65
C SER A 163 -34.05 13.16 7.72
N ASN A 164 -34.55 13.09 8.96
CA ASN A 164 -33.93 13.68 10.14
C ASN A 164 -33.06 12.66 10.90
N GLU A 165 -32.28 11.90 10.16
CA GLU A 165 -31.53 10.74 10.63
C GLU A 165 -30.05 10.91 10.36
N VAL A 166 -29.23 10.23 11.19
CA VAL A 166 -27.77 10.19 11.05
C VAL A 166 -27.23 8.78 11.32
N ALA A 167 -26.09 8.49 10.72
CA ALA A 167 -25.24 7.39 11.14
C ALA A 167 -23.97 7.94 11.80
N ILE A 168 -23.51 7.27 12.86
CA ILE A 168 -22.30 7.64 13.61
C ILE A 168 -21.24 6.55 13.53
N GLY A 169 -19.97 6.94 13.56
CA GLY A 169 -18.88 5.98 13.57
C GLY A 169 -18.87 5.12 14.83
N ARG A 170 -18.40 3.89 14.75
CA ARG A 170 -18.34 2.96 15.90
C ARG A 170 -17.46 3.48 17.02
N VAL A 171 -16.32 4.10 16.69
CA VAL A 171 -15.43 4.69 17.70
C VAL A 171 -16.10 5.90 18.36
N PHE A 172 -16.82 6.71 17.57
CA PHE A 172 -17.63 7.82 18.07
C PHE A 172 -18.71 7.34 19.05
N SER A 173 -19.49 6.32 18.66
CA SER A 173 -20.52 5.71 19.50
C SER A 173 -19.95 5.23 20.85
N ASN A 174 -18.85 4.48 20.82
CA ASN A 174 -18.19 3.96 22.02
C ASN A 174 -17.69 5.08 22.96
N LYS A 175 -17.17 6.19 22.41
CA LYS A 175 -16.65 7.32 23.21
C LYS A 175 -17.74 8.23 23.75
N SER A 176 -18.79 8.45 22.98
CA SER A 176 -19.90 9.33 23.36
C SER A 176 -20.95 8.63 24.22
N GLY A 177 -21.03 7.29 24.12
CA GLY A 177 -22.10 6.49 24.73
C GLY A 177 -23.43 6.53 23.96
N LEU A 178 -23.46 7.14 22.76
CA LEU A 178 -24.66 7.25 21.93
C LEU A 178 -24.87 5.97 21.12
N GLY A 179 -26.10 5.52 21.03
CA GLY A 179 -26.54 4.32 20.31
C GLY A 179 -27.70 4.60 19.35
N ILE A 180 -28.19 3.54 18.72
CA ILE A 180 -29.35 3.61 17.81
C ILE A 180 -30.60 4.03 18.59
N GLY A 181 -31.35 5.01 18.06
CA GLY A 181 -32.55 5.58 18.66
C GLY A 181 -32.27 6.82 19.53
N ASP A 182 -31.01 7.14 19.79
CA ASP A 182 -30.66 8.35 20.54
C ASP A 182 -30.74 9.59 19.65
N GLU A 183 -31.10 10.73 20.24
CA GLU A 183 -31.10 12.03 19.58
C GLU A 183 -29.80 12.79 19.87
N ILE A 184 -29.23 13.44 18.86
CA ILE A 184 -27.98 14.18 18.98
C ILE A 184 -28.24 15.68 18.74
N PRO A 185 -28.20 16.54 19.78
CA PRO A 185 -28.27 17.98 19.60
C PRO A 185 -26.99 18.53 18.97
N LEU A 186 -27.07 18.92 17.71
CA LEU A 186 -25.99 19.47 16.89
C LEU A 186 -26.17 20.97 16.66
N ARG A 187 -25.08 21.73 16.74
CA ARG A 187 -25.00 23.12 16.32
C ARG A 187 -23.94 23.25 15.24
N THR A 188 -24.29 23.84 14.12
CA THR A 188 -23.40 24.12 12.99
C THR A 188 -23.64 25.53 12.47
N THR A 189 -22.79 26.01 11.56
CA THR A 189 -22.90 27.35 10.97
C THR A 189 -23.29 27.24 9.50
N SER A 190 -24.31 27.98 9.07
CA SER A 190 -24.77 28.01 7.68
C SER A 190 -23.89 28.89 6.78
N ALA A 191 -24.12 28.82 5.48
CA ALA A 191 -23.45 29.65 4.48
C ALA A 191 -23.66 31.17 4.69
N GLN A 192 -24.72 31.58 5.43
CA GLN A 192 -24.97 32.97 5.77
C GLN A 192 -24.45 33.32 7.20
N PHE A 193 -23.51 32.56 7.75
CA PHE A 193 -22.92 32.77 9.06
C PHE A 193 -23.93 32.76 10.20
N SER A 194 -25.06 32.08 10.06
CA SER A 194 -26.05 31.91 11.12
C SER A 194 -25.95 30.54 11.76
N ASP A 195 -26.09 30.51 13.08
CA ASP A 195 -26.16 29.25 13.82
C ASP A 195 -27.39 28.44 13.41
N ARG A 196 -27.19 27.16 13.19
CA ARG A 196 -28.22 26.18 12.90
C ARG A 196 -28.20 25.10 13.97
N PHE A 197 -29.37 24.86 14.54
CA PHE A 197 -29.58 23.78 15.50
C PHE A 197 -30.33 22.68 14.81
N TRP A 198 -29.89 21.46 15.04
CA TRP A 198 -30.48 20.26 14.47
C TRP A 198 -30.39 19.11 15.46
N ILE A 199 -31.46 18.36 15.61
CA ILE A 199 -31.55 17.22 16.52
C ILE A 199 -31.96 15.99 15.70
N PRO A 200 -30.99 15.31 15.06
CA PRO A 200 -31.26 14.06 14.35
C PRO A 200 -31.27 12.87 15.28
N GLU A 201 -31.98 11.81 14.83
CA GLU A 201 -31.97 10.49 15.44
C GLU A 201 -30.84 9.62 14.85
N VAL A 202 -30.13 8.88 15.70
CA VAL A 202 -29.14 7.88 15.26
C VAL A 202 -29.84 6.63 14.77
N THR A 203 -29.73 6.32 13.49
CA THR A 203 -30.33 5.13 12.88
C THR A 203 -29.34 4.06 12.52
N GLY A 204 -28.04 4.37 12.48
CA GLY A 204 -27.01 3.42 12.17
C GLY A 204 -25.65 3.73 12.80
N ILE A 205 -24.90 2.66 13.02
CA ILE A 205 -23.50 2.72 13.45
C ILE A 205 -22.65 2.12 12.35
N PHE A 206 -21.70 2.90 11.83
CA PHE A 206 -20.80 2.46 10.76
C PHE A 206 -19.37 2.27 11.23
N SER A 207 -18.58 1.52 10.47
CA SER A 207 -17.12 1.46 10.61
C SER A 207 -16.50 1.24 9.23
N PHE A 208 -15.71 2.19 8.80
CA PHE A 208 -14.92 2.12 7.58
C PHE A 208 -13.50 1.62 7.86
N ASP A 209 -13.23 1.22 9.11
CA ASP A 209 -11.91 0.79 9.57
C ASP A 209 -10.83 1.88 9.40
N TYR A 210 -11.27 3.14 9.29
CA TYR A 210 -10.44 4.34 9.26
C TYR A 210 -10.75 5.19 10.49
N ILE A 211 -9.79 5.23 11.45
CA ILE A 211 -9.99 5.83 12.77
C ILE A 211 -10.53 7.25 12.69
N LYS A 212 -9.95 8.09 11.84
CA LYS A 212 -10.34 9.50 11.71
C LYS A 212 -11.84 9.66 11.40
N ILE A 213 -12.36 8.83 10.49
CA ILE A 213 -13.79 8.86 10.14
C ILE A 213 -14.62 8.17 11.22
N ASP A 214 -14.23 6.98 11.67
CA ASP A 214 -14.97 6.20 12.67
C ASP A 214 -15.05 6.91 14.04
N GLU A 215 -14.14 7.85 14.31
CA GLU A 215 -14.08 8.60 15.58
C GLU A 215 -14.75 9.96 15.51
N ASN A 216 -14.69 10.65 14.35
CA ASN A 216 -15.03 12.06 14.30
C ASN A 216 -16.23 12.40 13.41
N TYR A 217 -16.72 11.44 12.58
CA TYR A 217 -17.72 11.78 11.57
C TYR A 217 -19.12 11.32 11.93
N ILE A 218 -20.07 12.19 11.63
CA ILE A 218 -21.52 11.95 11.63
C ILE A 218 -21.99 12.05 10.19
N ILE A 219 -22.52 10.98 9.62
CA ILE A 219 -22.98 10.90 8.23
C ILE A 219 -24.48 11.17 8.18
N ALA A 220 -24.88 12.03 7.25
CA ALA A 220 -26.25 12.34 6.98
C ALA A 220 -26.50 12.45 5.48
N ASP A 221 -27.77 12.44 5.09
CA ASP A 221 -28.15 12.63 3.71
C ASP A 221 -27.75 14.01 3.18
N PHE A 222 -27.17 14.04 1.97
CA PHE A 222 -26.66 15.25 1.33
C PHE A 222 -27.71 16.37 1.22
N GLU A 223 -28.91 16.06 0.75
CA GLU A 223 -29.95 17.08 0.56
C GLU A 223 -30.46 17.65 1.88
N ARG A 224 -30.44 16.85 2.95
CA ARG A 224 -30.78 17.32 4.29
C ARG A 224 -29.75 18.34 4.80
N ILE A 225 -28.46 18.03 4.62
CA ILE A 225 -27.37 18.92 5.03
C ILE A 225 -27.32 20.18 4.16
N GLN A 226 -27.52 20.04 2.85
CA GLN A 226 -27.58 21.18 1.93
C GLN A 226 -28.66 22.20 2.35
N ARG A 227 -29.86 21.71 2.75
CA ARG A 227 -30.95 22.57 3.28
C ARG A 227 -30.63 23.15 4.63
N LEU A 228 -30.05 22.37 5.55
CA LEU A 228 -29.65 22.84 6.89
C LEU A 228 -28.66 24.00 6.81
N LEU A 229 -27.69 23.89 5.91
CA LEU A 229 -26.64 24.89 5.73
C LEU A 229 -27.03 26.03 4.78
N ALA A 230 -28.24 25.98 4.22
CA ALA A 230 -28.78 26.97 3.30
C ALA A 230 -27.89 27.23 2.07
N LEU A 231 -27.38 26.14 1.46
CA LEU A 231 -26.50 26.18 0.28
C LEU A 231 -27.27 26.36 -1.06
N GLY A 232 -28.60 26.43 -1.03
CA GLY A 232 -29.43 26.45 -2.25
C GLY A 232 -29.22 25.19 -3.08
N GLU A 233 -28.89 25.33 -4.36
CA GLU A 233 -28.57 24.24 -5.29
C GLU A 233 -27.05 23.97 -5.40
N GLY A 234 -26.24 24.65 -4.59
CA GLY A 234 -24.78 24.50 -4.58
C GLY A 234 -24.30 23.28 -3.81
N THR A 235 -23.04 22.94 -4.00
CA THR A 235 -22.30 21.97 -3.21
C THR A 235 -20.92 22.49 -2.86
N GLN A 236 -20.37 22.04 -1.72
CA GLN A 236 -19.02 22.44 -1.28
C GLN A 236 -17.95 21.75 -2.13
N SER A 237 -18.16 20.49 -2.50
CA SER A 237 -17.23 19.73 -3.32
C SER A 237 -17.96 18.80 -4.27
N LEU A 238 -17.32 18.48 -5.40
CA LEU A 238 -17.69 17.39 -6.29
C LEU A 238 -16.57 16.37 -6.31
N ILE A 239 -16.94 15.13 -6.08
CA ILE A 239 -16.04 13.99 -6.07
C ILE A 239 -16.28 13.17 -7.33
N ILE A 240 -15.25 13.00 -8.12
CA ILE A 240 -15.31 12.35 -9.43
C ILE A 240 -14.57 11.03 -9.38
N PHE A 241 -15.21 9.97 -9.82
CA PHE A 241 -14.61 8.65 -10.02
C PHE A 241 -14.48 8.35 -11.51
N ALA A 242 -13.31 7.91 -11.91
CA ALA A 242 -12.99 7.48 -13.26
C ALA A 242 -13.22 5.99 -13.42
N ASP A 243 -13.40 5.51 -14.65
CA ASP A 243 -13.43 4.08 -14.97
C ASP A 243 -12.10 3.38 -14.66
N ASP A 244 -10.98 4.11 -14.85
CA ASP A 244 -9.63 3.69 -14.45
C ASP A 244 -8.93 4.88 -13.77
N HIS A 245 -8.35 4.67 -12.58
CA HIS A 245 -7.61 5.68 -11.83
C HIS A 245 -6.46 6.33 -12.63
N ARG A 246 -5.97 5.65 -13.68
CA ARG A 246 -4.93 6.19 -14.59
C ARG A 246 -5.43 7.34 -15.46
N LEU A 247 -6.74 7.48 -15.61
CA LEU A 247 -7.35 8.58 -16.35
C LEU A 247 -7.51 9.85 -15.52
N SER A 248 -7.22 9.81 -14.21
CA SER A 248 -7.40 10.94 -13.28
C SER A 248 -6.74 12.21 -13.79
N ALA A 249 -5.49 12.14 -14.23
CA ALA A 249 -4.75 13.30 -14.73
C ALA A 249 -5.42 13.95 -15.96
N SER A 250 -5.92 13.15 -16.91
CA SER A 250 -6.61 13.68 -18.10
C SER A 250 -7.97 14.28 -17.75
N ILE A 251 -8.69 13.65 -16.83
CA ILE A 251 -9.98 14.15 -16.31
C ILE A 251 -9.77 15.45 -15.54
N THR A 252 -8.73 15.55 -14.70
CA THR A 252 -8.37 16.77 -13.98
C THR A 252 -8.20 17.95 -14.92
N VAL A 253 -7.44 17.78 -16.00
CA VAL A 253 -7.23 18.82 -17.00
C VAL A 253 -8.54 19.17 -17.72
N ALA A 254 -9.34 18.18 -18.10
CA ALA A 254 -10.62 18.42 -18.78
C ALA A 254 -11.62 19.16 -17.90
N VAL A 255 -11.75 18.79 -16.63
CA VAL A 255 -12.64 19.42 -15.66
C VAL A 255 -12.15 20.84 -15.31
N GLN A 256 -10.83 21.05 -15.16
CA GLN A 256 -10.27 22.38 -14.91
C GLN A 256 -10.57 23.34 -16.07
N ASN A 257 -10.43 22.87 -17.32
CA ASN A 257 -10.77 23.65 -18.50
C ASN A 257 -12.27 23.96 -18.60
N LEU A 258 -13.11 23.03 -18.14
CA LEU A 258 -14.58 23.21 -18.13
C LEU A 258 -15.03 24.26 -17.11
N LEU A 259 -14.45 24.26 -15.91
CA LEU A 259 -14.90 25.05 -14.76
C LEU A 259 -14.13 26.36 -14.59
N GLY A 260 -12.99 26.54 -15.26
CA GLY A 260 -12.14 27.72 -15.20
C GLY A 260 -11.41 27.95 -13.88
N ASP A 261 -10.74 29.09 -13.73
CA ASP A 261 -9.81 29.41 -12.64
C ASP A 261 -10.48 29.69 -11.28
N GLY A 262 -11.81 29.85 -11.26
CA GLY A 262 -12.57 30.02 -10.00
C GLY A 262 -12.67 28.74 -9.16
N ASN A 263 -12.29 27.59 -9.71
CA ASN A 263 -12.33 26.30 -9.07
C ASN A 263 -10.96 25.62 -9.13
N ILE A 264 -10.65 24.86 -8.10
CA ILE A 264 -9.46 24.03 -8.04
C ILE A 264 -9.86 22.57 -8.22
N VAL A 265 -9.21 21.92 -9.17
CA VAL A 265 -9.40 20.51 -9.48
C VAL A 265 -8.14 19.76 -9.06
N THR A 266 -8.27 18.91 -8.07
CA THR A 266 -7.16 18.19 -7.45
C THR A 266 -7.25 16.71 -7.78
N GLU A 267 -6.16 16.11 -8.26
CA GLU A 267 -6.04 14.66 -8.44
C GLU A 267 -5.74 13.97 -7.10
N TRP A 268 -6.24 12.74 -6.91
CA TRP A 268 -5.96 11.96 -5.70
C TRP A 268 -4.47 11.78 -5.42
N SER A 269 -3.68 11.72 -6.47
CA SER A 269 -2.23 11.53 -6.40
C SER A 269 -1.47 12.74 -5.83
N ASP A 270 -2.12 13.91 -5.77
CA ASP A 270 -1.58 15.14 -5.20
C ASP A 270 -1.85 15.26 -3.69
N ASN A 271 -2.60 14.31 -3.12
CA ASN A 271 -2.78 14.22 -1.67
C ASN A 271 -1.44 14.12 -0.96
N TYR A 272 -1.28 14.87 0.14
CA TYR A 272 -0.05 14.91 0.92
C TYR A 272 0.45 13.51 1.33
N TRP A 273 -0.43 12.65 1.81
CA TRP A 273 -0.06 11.31 2.25
C TRP A 273 0.34 10.40 1.08
N VAL A 274 -0.36 10.49 -0.03
CA VAL A 274 0.00 9.76 -1.26
C VAL A 274 1.35 10.22 -1.80
N ALA A 275 1.57 11.53 -1.86
CA ALA A 275 2.84 12.11 -2.27
C ALA A 275 3.99 11.71 -1.31
N LEU A 276 3.72 11.72 0.02
CA LEU A 276 4.68 11.26 1.02
C LEU A 276 5.05 9.78 0.82
N MET A 277 4.07 8.90 0.60
CA MET A 277 4.33 7.47 0.36
C MET A 277 5.14 7.25 -0.91
N ARG A 278 4.93 8.05 -1.95
CA ARG A 278 5.74 8.03 -3.17
C ARG A 278 7.20 8.41 -2.89
N MET A 279 7.44 9.39 -2.02
CA MET A 279 8.80 9.77 -1.60
C MET A 279 9.45 8.74 -0.67
N VAL A 280 8.68 8.05 0.14
CA VAL A 280 9.16 7.03 1.08
C VAL A 280 9.50 5.71 0.37
N GLY A 281 8.88 5.42 -0.78
CA GLY A 281 9.16 4.22 -1.58
C GLY A 281 10.66 3.94 -1.82
N PRO A 282 11.47 4.89 -2.30
CA PRO A 282 12.92 4.73 -2.41
C PRO A 282 13.63 4.43 -1.09
N VAL A 283 13.17 4.98 0.03
CA VAL A 283 13.75 4.73 1.36
C VAL A 283 13.59 3.25 1.75
N TYR A 284 12.43 2.67 1.49
CA TYR A 284 12.22 1.22 1.68
C TYR A 284 13.16 0.38 0.82
N THR A 285 13.48 0.83 -0.39
CA THR A 285 14.46 0.15 -1.25
C THR A 285 15.86 0.17 -0.63
N VAL A 286 16.27 1.26 0.01
CA VAL A 286 17.56 1.37 0.72
C VAL A 286 17.59 0.43 1.94
N VAL A 287 16.53 0.42 2.75
CA VAL A 287 16.40 -0.50 3.89
C VAL A 287 16.47 -1.96 3.42
N PHE A 288 15.77 -2.29 2.35
CA PHE A 288 15.81 -3.59 1.71
C PHE A 288 17.22 -3.98 1.25
N LEU A 289 17.95 -3.07 0.63
CA LEU A 289 19.34 -3.27 0.22
C LEU A 289 20.25 -3.54 1.43
N ALA A 290 20.03 -2.83 2.54
CA ALA A 290 20.76 -3.05 3.79
C ALA A 290 20.52 -4.49 4.33
N PHE A 291 19.29 -4.98 4.34
CA PHE A 291 19.01 -6.38 4.71
C PHE A 291 19.70 -7.38 3.79
N LEU A 292 19.72 -7.14 2.48
CA LEU A 292 20.44 -8.00 1.54
C LEU A 292 21.95 -8.00 1.79
N ILE A 293 22.55 -6.86 2.11
CA ILE A 293 23.97 -6.76 2.45
C ILE A 293 24.27 -7.60 3.71
N VAL A 294 23.46 -7.47 4.77
CA VAL A 294 23.62 -8.26 6.00
C VAL A 294 23.50 -9.76 5.70
N ALA A 295 22.50 -10.17 4.93
CA ALA A 295 22.35 -11.56 4.51
C ALA A 295 23.55 -12.05 3.69
N SER A 296 24.13 -11.19 2.87
CA SER A 296 25.31 -11.51 2.05
C SER A 296 26.55 -11.81 2.89
N PHE A 297 26.73 -11.17 4.05
CA PHE A 297 27.82 -11.50 4.98
C PHE A 297 27.70 -12.94 5.49
N LEU A 298 26.50 -13.41 5.78
CA LEU A 298 26.26 -14.82 6.18
C LEU A 298 26.66 -15.78 5.06
N ILE A 299 26.30 -15.43 3.82
CA ILE A 299 26.62 -16.23 2.63
C ILE A 299 28.14 -16.25 2.41
N ILE A 300 28.81 -15.09 2.47
CA ILE A 300 30.28 -15.00 2.33
C ILE A 300 30.98 -15.88 3.36
N ASN A 301 30.62 -15.76 4.63
CA ASN A 301 31.25 -16.56 5.70
C ASN A 301 31.07 -18.05 5.46
N THR A 302 29.88 -18.47 5.01
CA THR A 302 29.60 -19.87 4.70
C THR A 302 30.42 -20.34 3.49
N VAL A 303 30.50 -19.53 2.42
CA VAL A 303 31.30 -19.88 1.23
C VAL A 303 32.80 -19.93 1.55
N VAL A 304 33.32 -19.01 2.34
CA VAL A 304 34.72 -19.02 2.79
C VAL A 304 35.03 -20.31 3.56
N MET A 305 34.16 -20.71 4.50
CA MET A 305 34.29 -21.98 5.22
C MET A 305 34.30 -23.15 4.23
N ILE A 306 33.42 -23.12 3.26
CA ILE A 306 33.32 -24.13 2.18
C ILE A 306 34.64 -24.27 1.44
N ILE A 307 35.23 -23.18 1.04
CA ILE A 307 36.47 -23.18 0.28
C ILE A 307 37.60 -23.78 1.10
N HIS A 308 37.70 -23.42 2.38
CA HIS A 308 38.75 -23.96 3.26
C HIS A 308 38.63 -25.50 3.45
N GLU A 309 37.43 -26.03 3.57
CA GLU A 309 37.20 -27.47 3.68
C GLU A 309 37.53 -28.22 2.37
N ARG A 310 37.36 -27.55 1.20
CA ARG A 310 37.60 -28.18 -0.11
C ARG A 310 38.94 -27.85 -0.73
N ILE A 311 39.84 -27.24 0.01
CA ILE A 311 41.14 -26.79 -0.52
C ILE A 311 41.89 -27.92 -1.22
N LYS A 312 41.82 -29.16 -0.67
CA LYS A 312 42.43 -30.35 -1.30
C LYS A 312 41.73 -30.76 -2.60
N GLU A 313 40.43 -30.65 -2.69
CA GLU A 313 39.69 -30.94 -3.93
C GLU A 313 40.02 -29.92 -5.00
N ILE A 314 40.21 -28.61 -4.63
CA ILE A 314 40.65 -27.56 -5.52
C ILE A 314 42.05 -27.84 -6.03
N GLY A 315 42.96 -28.23 -5.16
CA GLY A 315 44.31 -28.64 -5.55
C GLY A 315 44.30 -29.80 -6.52
N MET A 316 43.51 -30.85 -6.29
CA MET A 316 43.36 -31.99 -7.21
C MET A 316 42.81 -31.59 -8.56
N MET A 317 41.80 -30.69 -8.64
CA MET A 317 41.27 -30.18 -9.89
C MET A 317 42.35 -29.43 -10.70
N GLY A 318 43.20 -28.66 -10.02
CA GLY A 318 44.34 -27.98 -10.61
C GLY A 318 45.39 -28.96 -11.16
N CYS A 319 45.71 -30.05 -10.41
CA CYS A 319 46.63 -31.11 -10.86
C CYS A 319 46.09 -31.90 -12.06
N LEU A 320 44.74 -32.03 -12.18
CA LEU A 320 44.08 -32.65 -13.31
C LEU A 320 43.97 -31.75 -14.56
N GLY A 321 44.55 -30.54 -14.50
CA GLY A 321 44.64 -29.65 -15.67
C GLY A 321 43.50 -28.61 -15.77
N MET A 322 42.64 -28.47 -14.80
CA MET A 322 41.64 -27.39 -14.78
C MET A 322 42.29 -26.02 -14.61
N THR A 323 41.90 -25.09 -15.47
CA THR A 323 42.37 -23.69 -15.36
C THR A 323 41.72 -22.98 -14.17
N ARG A 324 42.39 -21.95 -13.65
CA ARG A 324 41.85 -21.12 -12.54
C ARG A 324 40.45 -20.57 -12.84
N GLY A 325 40.22 -20.16 -14.12
CA GLY A 325 38.92 -19.65 -14.58
C GLY A 325 37.81 -20.71 -14.57
N GLU A 326 38.14 -21.98 -14.87
CA GLU A 326 37.18 -23.09 -14.82
C GLU A 326 36.81 -23.42 -13.37
N ILE A 327 37.79 -23.41 -12.46
CA ILE A 327 37.54 -23.61 -11.04
C ILE A 327 36.59 -22.51 -10.50
N VAL A 328 36.86 -21.22 -10.81
CA VAL A 328 35.95 -20.11 -10.44
C VAL A 328 34.55 -20.32 -11.00
N LYS A 329 34.43 -20.69 -12.28
CA LYS A 329 33.12 -20.95 -12.91
C LYS A 329 32.34 -22.07 -12.20
N VAL A 330 32.99 -23.16 -11.81
CA VAL A 330 32.32 -24.24 -11.07
C VAL A 330 31.75 -23.75 -9.76
N PHE A 331 32.54 -23.04 -8.93
CA PHE A 331 32.06 -22.49 -7.66
C PHE A 331 30.99 -21.42 -7.84
N PHE A 332 31.12 -20.60 -8.89
CA PHE A 332 30.12 -19.57 -9.21
C PHE A 332 28.77 -20.21 -9.61
N PHE A 333 28.76 -21.20 -10.47
CA PHE A 333 27.54 -21.93 -10.82
C PHE A 333 26.95 -22.70 -9.63
N GLU A 334 27.80 -23.31 -8.79
CA GLU A 334 27.35 -23.94 -7.54
C GLU A 334 26.63 -22.92 -6.66
N SER A 335 27.18 -21.71 -6.50
CA SER A 335 26.56 -20.62 -5.73
C SER A 335 25.26 -20.12 -6.34
N ILE A 336 25.18 -19.95 -7.66
CA ILE A 336 23.93 -19.56 -8.34
C ILE A 336 22.83 -20.58 -8.08
N PHE A 337 23.11 -21.87 -8.20
CA PHE A 337 22.13 -22.91 -7.94
C PHE A 337 21.68 -22.91 -6.48
N MET A 338 22.63 -22.78 -5.53
CA MET A 338 22.29 -22.69 -4.12
C MET A 338 21.41 -21.47 -3.82
N ALA A 339 21.75 -20.31 -4.39
CA ALA A 339 20.96 -19.10 -4.26
C ALA A 339 19.57 -19.23 -4.88
N ALA A 340 19.48 -19.82 -6.07
CA ALA A 340 18.21 -20.01 -6.78
C ALA A 340 17.25 -20.93 -6.01
N PHE A 341 17.74 -22.06 -5.49
CA PHE A 341 16.92 -22.98 -4.70
C PHE A 341 16.56 -22.40 -3.33
N GLY A 342 17.48 -21.69 -2.67
CA GLY A 342 17.22 -21.01 -1.41
C GLY A 342 16.19 -19.90 -1.59
N ALA A 343 16.38 -19.05 -2.60
CA ALA A 343 15.42 -17.99 -2.95
C ALA A 343 14.04 -18.57 -3.31
N PHE A 344 13.99 -19.69 -4.03
CA PHE A 344 12.75 -20.37 -4.37
C PHE A 344 11.99 -20.86 -3.12
N ALA A 345 12.69 -21.48 -2.17
CA ALA A 345 12.09 -21.82 -0.89
C ALA A 345 11.59 -20.60 -0.12
N GLY A 346 12.37 -19.50 -0.13
CA GLY A 346 12.00 -18.23 0.50
C GLY A 346 10.73 -17.61 -0.08
N ILE A 347 10.58 -17.60 -1.42
CA ILE A 347 9.35 -17.09 -2.06
C ILE A 347 8.13 -17.98 -1.84
N ILE A 348 8.30 -19.29 -1.72
CA ILE A 348 7.17 -20.19 -1.39
C ILE A 348 6.65 -19.88 0.01
N ILE A 349 7.52 -19.84 1.01
CA ILE A 349 7.13 -19.60 2.40
C ILE A 349 6.62 -18.16 2.57
N GLY A 350 7.37 -17.18 2.07
CA GLY A 350 6.98 -15.77 2.14
C GLY A 350 5.69 -15.47 1.37
N GLY A 351 5.54 -16.06 0.18
CA GLY A 351 4.34 -15.95 -0.64
C GLY A 351 3.12 -16.60 0.01
N ALA A 352 3.29 -17.77 0.66
CA ALA A 352 2.22 -18.42 1.42
C ALA A 352 1.74 -17.53 2.57
N ILE A 353 2.66 -16.92 3.33
CA ILE A 353 2.32 -15.99 4.41
C ILE A 353 1.64 -14.73 3.84
N ALA A 354 2.19 -14.13 2.79
CA ALA A 354 1.56 -12.98 2.14
C ALA A 354 0.17 -13.32 1.60
N GLY A 355 -0.03 -14.52 1.04
CA GLY A 355 -1.31 -15.01 0.56
C GLY A 355 -2.35 -15.23 1.68
N ILE A 356 -1.93 -15.72 2.84
CA ILE A 356 -2.81 -15.87 4.02
C ILE A 356 -3.23 -14.48 4.53
N PHE A 357 -2.27 -13.57 4.72
CA PHE A 357 -2.53 -12.23 5.24
C PHE A 357 -3.09 -11.25 4.19
N SER A 358 -3.19 -11.64 2.93
CA SER A 358 -3.98 -10.91 1.93
C SER A 358 -5.49 -11.14 2.06
N GLN A 359 -5.89 -12.20 2.78
CA GLN A 359 -7.30 -12.52 3.05
C GLN A 359 -7.70 -12.26 4.51
N HIS A 360 -6.73 -12.35 5.42
CA HIS A 360 -6.89 -12.14 6.85
C HIS A 360 -6.03 -10.94 7.28
N PRO A 361 -6.62 -9.74 7.48
CA PRO A 361 -5.84 -8.54 7.75
C PRO A 361 -5.16 -8.59 9.12
N ILE A 362 -4.03 -7.88 9.20
CA ILE A 362 -3.36 -7.61 10.48
C ILE A 362 -3.95 -6.33 11.04
N ARG A 363 -4.58 -6.39 12.21
CA ARG A 363 -5.14 -5.22 12.89
C ARG A 363 -4.03 -4.40 13.55
N MET A 364 -3.70 -3.27 12.95
CA MET A 364 -2.66 -2.37 13.47
C MET A 364 -3.12 -1.62 14.72
N GLY A 365 -4.41 -1.35 14.86
CA GLY A 365 -4.98 -0.72 16.05
C GLY A 365 -4.69 -1.49 17.34
N ASP A 366 -4.66 -2.82 17.28
CA ASP A 366 -4.34 -3.68 18.42
C ASP A 366 -2.84 -3.61 18.81
N LEU A 367 -1.96 -3.27 17.85
CA LEU A 367 -0.51 -3.23 18.04
C LEU A 367 0.01 -1.84 18.41
N TYR A 368 -0.53 -0.79 17.82
CA TYR A 368 0.00 0.57 17.90
C TYR A 368 -0.97 1.59 18.49
N GLY A 369 -2.19 1.17 18.86
CA GLY A 369 -3.23 2.07 19.36
C GLY A 369 -3.54 3.17 18.34
N ASN A 370 -3.64 4.42 18.80
CA ASN A 370 -3.99 5.57 17.98
C ASN A 370 -2.77 6.26 17.32
N THR A 371 -1.59 5.65 17.33
CA THR A 371 -0.35 6.29 16.81
C THR A 371 -0.48 6.69 15.33
N PHE A 372 -1.27 5.97 14.56
CA PHE A 372 -1.50 6.23 13.14
C PHE A 372 -2.89 6.82 12.83
N ALA A 373 -3.59 7.36 13.83
CA ALA A 373 -4.95 7.87 13.66
C ALA A 373 -5.07 9.01 12.63
N GLU A 374 -4.02 9.80 12.47
CA GLU A 374 -3.97 10.89 11.49
C GLU A 374 -3.68 10.44 10.06
N MET A 375 -3.14 9.23 9.88
CA MET A 375 -2.84 8.71 8.53
C MET A 375 -4.12 8.18 7.88
N PRO A 376 -4.37 8.51 6.60
CA PRO A 376 -5.52 7.98 5.87
C PRO A 376 -5.26 6.52 5.47
N MET A 377 -5.33 5.63 6.45
CA MET A 377 -5.16 4.20 6.22
C MET A 377 -6.13 3.40 7.07
N SER A 378 -6.55 2.25 6.56
CA SER A 378 -7.32 1.28 7.30
C SER A 378 -6.53 0.76 8.52
N GLN A 379 -7.22 0.53 9.64
CA GLN A 379 -6.64 -0.16 10.80
C GLN A 379 -6.30 -1.62 10.50
N SER A 380 -6.93 -2.18 9.49
CA SER A 380 -6.73 -3.54 9.02
C SER A 380 -5.87 -3.52 7.76
N ILE A 381 -4.59 -3.91 7.90
CA ILE A 381 -3.67 -3.96 6.76
C ILE A 381 -3.70 -5.36 6.15
N PHE A 382 -4.02 -5.41 4.86
CA PHE A 382 -3.88 -6.61 4.04
C PHE A 382 -2.50 -6.61 3.39
N LEU A 383 -1.78 -7.73 3.48
CA LEU A 383 -0.54 -7.86 2.74
C LEU A 383 -0.85 -7.95 1.23
N ALA A 384 -0.13 -7.18 0.42
CA ALA A 384 -0.28 -7.28 -1.03
C ALA A 384 0.29 -8.61 -1.52
N PHE A 385 -0.56 -9.46 -2.11
CA PHE A 385 -0.13 -10.68 -2.78
C PHE A 385 -0.04 -10.43 -4.30
N ASN A 386 1.17 -10.13 -4.76
CA ASN A 386 1.44 -9.84 -6.16
C ASN A 386 2.58 -10.72 -6.66
N PHE A 387 2.35 -11.42 -7.78
CA PHE A 387 3.37 -12.27 -8.40
C PHE A 387 4.65 -11.50 -8.77
N ALA A 388 4.52 -10.22 -9.12
CA ALA A 388 5.67 -9.37 -9.42
C ALA A 388 6.60 -9.17 -8.21
N ILE A 389 6.07 -9.12 -6.97
CA ILE A 389 6.88 -9.07 -5.74
C ILE A 389 7.73 -10.32 -5.64
N LEU A 390 7.11 -11.49 -5.82
CA LEU A 390 7.77 -12.78 -5.71
C LEU A 390 8.92 -12.92 -6.72
N VAL A 391 8.66 -12.56 -7.98
CA VAL A 391 9.66 -12.62 -9.06
C VAL A 391 10.79 -11.64 -8.79
N ARG A 392 10.48 -10.39 -8.42
CA ARG A 392 11.51 -9.39 -8.07
C ARG A 392 12.38 -9.86 -6.90
N ALA A 393 11.77 -10.38 -5.83
CA ALA A 393 12.49 -10.88 -4.66
C ALA A 393 13.39 -12.07 -5.02
N TRP A 394 12.92 -12.99 -5.85
CA TRP A 394 13.73 -14.12 -6.33
C TRP A 394 14.93 -13.67 -7.14
N ILE A 395 14.72 -12.81 -8.16
CA ILE A 395 15.80 -12.28 -9.00
C ILE A 395 16.84 -11.55 -8.16
N MET A 396 16.40 -10.65 -7.28
CA MET A 396 17.28 -9.88 -6.41
C MET A 396 18.08 -10.80 -5.47
N GLY A 397 17.43 -11.78 -4.84
CA GLY A 397 18.09 -12.76 -3.97
C GLY A 397 19.16 -13.56 -4.69
N VAL A 398 18.87 -14.06 -5.91
CA VAL A 398 19.83 -14.80 -6.72
C VAL A 398 20.99 -13.91 -7.20
N VAL A 399 20.69 -12.72 -7.70
CA VAL A 399 21.72 -11.80 -8.21
C VAL A 399 22.68 -11.38 -7.10
N VAL A 400 22.13 -10.94 -5.96
CA VAL A 400 22.95 -10.45 -4.84
C VAL A 400 23.78 -11.60 -4.25
N ALA A 401 23.18 -12.74 -3.97
CA ALA A 401 23.92 -13.90 -3.44
C ALA A 401 25.05 -14.34 -4.39
N SER A 402 24.78 -14.35 -5.70
CA SER A 402 25.77 -14.72 -6.72
C SER A 402 26.92 -13.73 -6.81
N LEU A 403 26.64 -12.43 -6.76
CA LEU A 403 27.67 -11.39 -6.79
C LEU A 403 28.62 -11.46 -5.57
N PHE A 404 28.04 -11.62 -4.39
CA PHE A 404 28.85 -11.68 -3.17
C PHE A 404 29.67 -12.97 -3.04
N THR A 405 29.24 -14.08 -3.65
CA THR A 405 30.00 -15.33 -3.68
C THR A 405 31.15 -15.31 -4.68
N LEU A 406 31.15 -14.39 -5.64
CA LEU A 406 32.28 -14.21 -6.58
C LEU A 406 33.60 -13.88 -5.86
N ILE A 407 33.55 -13.03 -4.85
CA ILE A 407 34.76 -12.59 -4.12
C ILE A 407 35.53 -13.75 -3.50
N PRO A 408 34.92 -14.62 -2.66
CA PRO A 408 35.62 -15.78 -2.12
C PRO A 408 35.96 -16.83 -3.21
N SER A 409 35.10 -16.99 -4.23
CA SER A 409 35.39 -17.92 -5.34
C SER A 409 36.63 -17.50 -6.14
N LEU A 410 36.82 -16.22 -6.38
CA LEU A 410 38.04 -15.71 -7.01
C LEU A 410 39.28 -15.97 -6.14
N LYS A 411 39.18 -15.71 -4.82
CA LYS A 411 40.31 -15.98 -3.89
C LYS A 411 40.70 -17.46 -3.86
N SER A 412 39.73 -18.37 -3.99
CA SER A 412 40.02 -19.83 -3.99
C SER A 412 40.81 -20.31 -5.19
N ALA A 413 40.67 -19.67 -6.33
CA ALA A 413 41.37 -20.03 -7.56
C ALA A 413 42.86 -19.62 -7.57
N PHE A 414 43.29 -18.76 -6.63
CA PHE A 414 44.69 -18.34 -6.50
C PHE A 414 45.47 -19.18 -5.48
N VAL A 415 44.88 -20.21 -4.88
CA VAL A 415 45.59 -21.13 -4.00
C VAL A 415 46.51 -22.02 -4.86
N GLU A 416 47.79 -22.07 -4.50
CA GLU A 416 48.77 -22.91 -5.21
C GLU A 416 48.46 -24.40 -4.95
N PRO A 417 48.38 -25.24 -6.04
CA PRO A 417 48.01 -26.66 -5.91
C PRO A 417 48.92 -27.43 -4.95
N VAL A 418 50.21 -27.10 -4.93
CA VAL A 418 51.21 -27.74 -4.03
C VAL A 418 50.93 -27.40 -2.54
N GLU A 419 50.56 -26.17 -2.25
CA GLU A 419 50.24 -25.72 -0.87
C GLU A 419 48.89 -26.26 -0.42
N ALA A 420 47.93 -26.40 -1.35
CA ALA A 420 46.60 -26.97 -1.12
C ALA A 420 46.66 -28.47 -0.74
N LEU A 421 47.60 -29.22 -1.29
CA LEU A 421 47.78 -30.65 -0.97
C LEU A 421 48.62 -30.89 0.29
N ARG A 422 49.40 -29.90 0.73
CA ARG A 422 50.27 -29.98 1.93
C ARG A 422 49.52 -29.70 3.25
N ARG A 423 48.40 -28.97 3.18
CA ARG A 423 47.48 -28.71 4.30
C ARG A 423 46.48 -29.87 4.46
#